data_ea8759fd35cc06f58da1810edf632fd7
#
_entry.id   ea8759fd35cc06f58da1810edf632fd7
#
_cell.length_a   1.000
_cell.length_b   1.000
_cell.length_c   1.000
_cell.angle_alpha   90.00
_cell.angle_beta   90.00
_cell.angle_gamma   90.00
#
_symmetry.space_group_name_H-M   'P 1'
#
loop_
_entity.id
_entity.type
_entity.pdbx_description
1 polymer ?
#
loop_
_entity_poly.entity_id
_entity_poly.type
_entity_poly.pdbx_seq_one_letter_code
_entity_poly.pdbx_strand_id
1 'polypeptide(L)'
;MRPFTIAMLTMTCALSGPVTGADFDELIAQCEDCHGPAGVSAHSDVPTIAGQNAMFIEKTLRSFQVWGRPCIKSRYRHGDTTRPRTDMCQVAEGLTGEDIKALSAHFSELPFQAAKQDFDADLAAEGAVLHQQHCESCHEQGGTAANRGPRVAGQWRPYLEKALKFVPTGEHLVPPAMESGVTDLGQDNIEALMNYYASQQN
;
A
#
# COMPACT_ATOMS: atom_id res chain seq x y z
N MET A 1 -37.03 -30.95 50.88
CA MET A 1 -36.11 -29.82 50.72
C MET A 1 -34.89 -30.32 49.95
N ARG A 2 -34.74 -29.97 48.71
CA ARG A 2 -33.55 -30.31 47.88
C ARG A 2 -32.66 -29.07 47.81
N PRO A 3 -31.34 -29.17 48.01
CA PRO A 3 -30.46 -28.03 47.88
C PRO A 3 -30.20 -27.72 46.41
N PHE A 4 -30.39 -26.47 46.04
CA PHE A 4 -29.96 -25.91 44.75
C PHE A 4 -28.46 -25.63 44.79
N THR A 5 -27.67 -26.33 43.97
CA THR A 5 -26.25 -26.08 43.79
C THR A 5 -26.10 -25.05 42.68
N ILE A 6 -25.68 -23.84 43.03
CA ILE A 6 -25.36 -22.78 42.06
C ILE A 6 -23.96 -23.08 41.51
N ALA A 7 -23.90 -23.47 40.24
CA ALA A 7 -22.62 -23.58 39.52
C ALA A 7 -22.14 -22.16 39.13
N MET A 8 -21.07 -21.73 39.75
CA MET A 8 -20.37 -20.50 39.40
C MET A 8 -19.60 -20.73 38.11
N LEU A 9 -20.06 -20.13 37.00
CA LEU A 9 -19.38 -20.14 35.70
C LEU A 9 -18.28 -19.12 35.75
N THR A 10 -17.00 -19.55 35.91
CA THR A 10 -15.83 -18.68 35.83
C THR A 10 -15.57 -18.34 34.39
N MET A 11 -15.87 -17.09 34.01
CA MET A 11 -15.53 -16.52 32.72
C MET A 11 -14.02 -16.23 32.68
N THR A 12 -13.27 -17.11 32.07
CA THR A 12 -11.83 -16.88 31.80
C THR A 12 -11.70 -15.81 30.73
N CYS A 13 -11.33 -14.60 31.14
CA CYS A 13 -10.90 -13.53 30.24
C CYS A 13 -9.57 -13.97 29.61
N ALA A 14 -9.56 -14.34 28.34
CA ALA A 14 -8.35 -14.56 27.60
C ALA A 14 -7.62 -13.20 27.48
N LEU A 15 -6.54 -13.03 28.25
CA LEU A 15 -5.61 -11.93 28.08
C LEU A 15 -4.90 -12.16 26.74
N SER A 16 -5.22 -11.34 25.74
CA SER A 16 -4.40 -11.24 24.53
C SER A 16 -3.04 -10.76 24.95
N GLY A 17 -2.05 -11.68 24.94
CA GLY A 17 -0.67 -11.34 25.26
C GLY A 17 -0.11 -10.37 24.21
N PRO A 18 0.96 -9.60 24.55
CA PRO A 18 1.65 -8.79 23.56
C PRO A 18 2.16 -9.69 22.42
N VAL A 19 2.07 -9.21 21.17
CA VAL A 19 2.70 -9.85 20.01
C VAL A 19 4.17 -10.06 20.34
N THR A 20 4.65 -11.30 20.32
CA THR A 20 6.06 -11.60 20.58
C THR A 20 6.91 -11.14 19.40
N GLY A 21 8.18 -10.74 19.63
CA GLY A 21 9.05 -10.28 18.55
C GLY A 21 9.19 -11.29 17.40
N ALA A 22 9.10 -12.59 17.68
CA ALA A 22 9.12 -13.64 16.68
C ALA A 22 7.89 -13.58 15.74
N ASP A 23 6.70 -13.29 16.27
CA ASP A 23 5.46 -13.19 15.48
C ASP A 23 5.49 -11.96 14.57
N PHE A 24 6.10 -10.86 15.03
CA PHE A 24 6.22 -9.64 14.24
C PHE A 24 7.22 -9.78 13.09
N ASP A 25 8.35 -10.42 13.30
CA ASP A 25 9.33 -10.73 12.24
C ASP A 25 8.71 -11.62 11.15
N GLU A 26 7.84 -12.56 11.53
CA GLU A 26 7.11 -13.38 10.57
C GLU A 26 6.12 -12.54 9.72
N LEU A 27 5.44 -11.58 10.33
CA LEU A 27 4.55 -10.65 9.60
C LEU A 27 5.34 -9.76 8.61
N ILE A 28 6.52 -9.26 9.01
CA ILE A 28 7.41 -8.53 8.10
C ILE A 28 7.80 -9.43 6.91
N ALA A 29 8.27 -10.64 7.19
CA ALA A 29 8.67 -11.60 6.15
C ALA A 29 7.53 -11.90 5.17
N GLN A 30 6.29 -12.04 5.64
CA GLN A 30 5.12 -12.22 4.78
C GLN A 30 4.89 -11.04 3.82
N CYS A 31 5.11 -9.82 4.28
CA CYS A 31 5.04 -8.63 3.41
C CYS A 31 6.17 -8.65 2.37
N GLU A 32 7.39 -8.93 2.81
CA GLU A 32 8.60 -8.97 1.98
C GLU A 32 8.54 -10.07 0.92
N ASP A 33 7.82 -11.15 1.17
CA ASP A 33 7.62 -12.24 0.20
C ASP A 33 7.02 -11.77 -1.15
N CYS A 34 6.32 -10.64 -1.14
CA CYS A 34 5.81 -10.00 -2.35
C CYS A 34 6.48 -8.65 -2.62
N HIS A 35 6.63 -7.81 -1.58
CA HIS A 35 7.13 -6.43 -1.71
C HIS A 35 8.65 -6.31 -1.73
N GLY A 36 9.37 -7.44 -1.57
CA GLY A 36 10.83 -7.50 -1.58
C GLY A 36 11.46 -7.17 -0.23
N PRO A 37 12.76 -7.49 -0.08
CA PRO A 37 13.49 -7.23 1.15
C PRO A 37 13.39 -5.77 1.59
N ALA A 38 13.17 -5.55 2.87
CA ALA A 38 12.92 -4.24 3.47
C ALA A 38 11.76 -3.46 2.79
N GLY A 39 10.82 -4.16 2.14
CA GLY A 39 9.69 -3.53 1.45
C GLY A 39 10.06 -2.80 0.15
N VAL A 40 11.22 -3.08 -0.44
CA VAL A 40 11.69 -2.51 -1.71
C VAL A 40 11.44 -3.51 -2.84
N SER A 41 10.47 -3.21 -3.69
CA SER A 41 10.06 -4.11 -4.77
C SER A 41 10.97 -4.03 -5.99
N ALA A 42 11.44 -5.18 -6.47
CA ALA A 42 12.11 -5.33 -7.77
C ALA A 42 11.12 -5.68 -8.91
N HIS A 43 9.81 -5.70 -8.65
CA HIS A 43 8.80 -6.14 -9.60
C HIS A 43 7.81 -5.03 -9.90
N SER A 44 7.65 -4.70 -11.18
CA SER A 44 6.90 -3.53 -11.65
C SER A 44 5.38 -3.58 -11.37
N ASP A 45 4.84 -4.75 -11.07
CA ASP A 45 3.42 -4.96 -10.72
C ASP A 45 3.14 -4.94 -9.21
N VAL A 46 4.20 -4.84 -8.39
CA VAL A 46 4.12 -4.79 -6.92
C VAL A 46 4.81 -3.52 -6.41
N PRO A 47 4.18 -2.70 -5.56
CA PRO A 47 4.79 -1.44 -5.12
C PRO A 47 5.91 -1.64 -4.11
N THR A 48 6.86 -0.71 -4.09
CA THR A 48 7.72 -0.44 -2.94
C THR A 48 6.86 0.17 -1.83
N ILE A 49 6.90 -0.43 -0.64
CA ILE A 49 6.18 0.02 0.57
C ILE A 49 7.07 0.70 1.60
N ALA A 50 8.39 0.50 1.50
CA ALA A 50 9.38 1.21 2.31
C ALA A 50 9.27 2.72 2.14
N GLY A 51 9.43 3.49 3.21
CA GLY A 51 9.44 4.95 3.19
C GLY A 51 8.12 5.61 2.81
N GLN A 52 7.03 4.86 2.80
CA GLN A 52 5.69 5.41 2.67
C GLN A 52 5.20 5.95 4.01
N ASN A 53 4.28 6.92 3.99
CA ASN A 53 3.67 7.46 5.19
C ASN A 53 2.94 6.35 5.99
N ALA A 54 3.20 6.26 7.31
CA ALA A 54 2.60 5.23 8.16
C ALA A 54 1.06 5.26 8.12
N MET A 55 0.46 6.46 8.16
CA MET A 55 -1.01 6.61 8.08
C MET A 55 -1.55 6.13 6.73
N PHE A 56 -0.80 6.35 5.64
CA PHE A 56 -1.18 5.85 4.32
C PHE A 56 -1.14 4.32 4.28
N ILE A 57 -0.07 3.69 4.82
CA ILE A 57 0.04 2.22 4.88
C ILE A 57 -1.13 1.66 5.72
N GLU A 58 -1.38 2.23 6.90
CA GLU A 58 -2.48 1.80 7.78
C GLU A 58 -3.84 1.89 7.07
N LYS A 59 -4.17 3.05 6.48
CA LYS A 59 -5.43 3.24 5.74
C LYS A 59 -5.55 2.29 4.56
N THR A 60 -4.44 2.03 3.86
CA THR A 60 -4.41 1.12 2.71
C THR A 60 -4.69 -0.32 3.13
N LEU A 61 -4.05 -0.81 4.20
CA LEU A 61 -4.31 -2.16 4.73
C LEU A 61 -5.76 -2.31 5.21
N ARG A 62 -6.29 -1.31 5.94
CA ARG A 62 -7.70 -1.30 6.34
C ARG A 62 -8.65 -1.24 5.14
N SER A 63 -8.29 -0.50 4.09
CA SER A 63 -9.09 -0.44 2.86
C SER A 63 -9.16 -1.80 2.16
N PHE A 64 -8.08 -2.58 2.16
CA PHE A 64 -8.09 -3.95 1.66
C PHE A 64 -8.97 -4.87 2.50
N GLN A 65 -9.04 -4.72 3.82
CA GLN A 65 -9.93 -5.50 4.69
C GLN A 65 -11.41 -5.31 4.35
N VAL A 66 -11.79 -4.16 3.83
CA VAL A 66 -13.18 -3.81 3.48
C VAL A 66 -13.42 -3.75 1.97
N TRP A 67 -12.54 -4.31 1.18
CA TRP A 67 -12.63 -4.37 -0.29
C TRP A 67 -12.70 -3.00 -0.97
N GLY A 68 -12.22 -1.97 -0.30
CA GLY A 68 -12.13 -0.61 -0.81
C GLY A 68 -10.96 -0.38 -1.78
N ARG A 69 -10.20 -1.43 -2.11
CA ARG A 69 -9.16 -1.46 -3.14
C ARG A 69 -9.23 -2.78 -3.92
N PRO A 70 -8.79 -2.78 -5.19
CA PRO A 70 -8.86 -3.98 -6.04
C PRO A 70 -8.02 -5.14 -5.47
N CYS A 71 -8.65 -6.31 -5.32
CA CYS A 71 -8.03 -7.54 -4.81
C CYS A 71 -7.40 -8.32 -5.97
N ILE A 72 -6.27 -7.85 -6.48
CA ILE A 72 -5.63 -8.39 -7.66
C ILE A 72 -4.67 -9.51 -7.28
N LYS A 73 -4.92 -10.71 -7.80
CA LYS A 73 -4.09 -11.89 -7.56
C LYS A 73 -2.65 -11.70 -8.02
N SER A 74 -1.71 -11.89 -7.11
CA SER A 74 -0.27 -11.89 -7.36
C SER A 74 0.35 -13.22 -6.91
N ARG A 75 1.59 -13.47 -7.32
CA ARG A 75 2.39 -14.59 -6.85
C ARG A 75 3.42 -14.09 -5.84
N TYR A 76 3.86 -14.96 -4.96
CA TYR A 76 5.01 -14.70 -4.11
C TYR A 76 6.29 -14.56 -4.94
N ARG A 77 7.17 -13.64 -4.57
CA ARG A 77 8.42 -13.33 -5.28
C ARG A 77 9.66 -13.78 -4.52
N HIS A 78 9.52 -13.92 -3.20
CA HIS A 78 10.55 -14.34 -2.26
C HIS A 78 9.99 -15.46 -1.37
N GLY A 79 10.85 -16.03 -0.53
CA GLY A 79 10.47 -17.16 0.32
C GLY A 79 10.02 -18.39 -0.50
N ASP A 80 8.95 -19.04 -0.06
CA ASP A 80 8.35 -20.15 -0.83
C ASP A 80 7.47 -19.62 -1.95
N THR A 81 8.04 -19.53 -3.15
CA THR A 81 7.35 -19.05 -4.35
C THR A 81 6.41 -20.09 -4.98
N THR A 82 6.32 -21.31 -4.44
CA THR A 82 5.40 -22.36 -4.90
C THR A 82 4.01 -22.23 -4.29
N ARG A 83 3.85 -21.39 -3.28
CA ARG A 83 2.55 -21.11 -2.65
C ARG A 83 1.51 -20.64 -3.67
N PRO A 84 0.22 -20.97 -3.47
CA PRO A 84 -0.88 -20.46 -4.29
C PRO A 84 -0.88 -18.94 -4.38
N ARG A 85 -1.32 -18.40 -5.51
CA ARG A 85 -1.48 -16.95 -5.66
C ARG A 85 -2.40 -16.38 -4.59
N THR A 86 -2.03 -15.22 -4.05
CA THR A 86 -2.80 -14.45 -3.09
C THR A 86 -3.06 -13.04 -3.59
N ASP A 87 -3.82 -12.25 -2.84
CA ASP A 87 -4.03 -10.83 -3.05
C ASP A 87 -3.99 -10.07 -1.71
N MET A 88 -3.89 -8.74 -1.79
CA MET A 88 -3.80 -7.92 -0.59
C MET A 88 -5.04 -7.95 0.29
N CYS A 89 -6.23 -8.27 -0.24
CA CYS A 89 -7.43 -8.43 0.58
C CYS A 89 -7.31 -9.67 1.48
N GLN A 90 -6.86 -10.79 0.92
CA GLN A 90 -6.63 -12.02 1.69
C GLN A 90 -5.52 -11.84 2.75
N VAL A 91 -4.43 -11.13 2.39
CA VAL A 91 -3.35 -10.83 3.33
C VAL A 91 -3.85 -9.92 4.46
N ALA A 92 -4.56 -8.84 4.11
CA ALA A 92 -5.03 -7.87 5.09
C ALA A 92 -6.12 -8.42 6.02
N GLU A 93 -6.97 -9.36 5.54
CA GLU A 93 -8.01 -10.01 6.34
C GLU A 93 -7.45 -10.70 7.58
N GLY A 94 -6.24 -11.28 7.47
CA GLY A 94 -5.57 -11.96 8.58
C GLY A 94 -4.91 -11.04 9.61
N LEU A 95 -4.80 -9.73 9.34
CA LEU A 95 -4.10 -8.78 10.21
C LEU A 95 -5.03 -8.20 11.28
N THR A 96 -4.55 -8.14 12.52
CA THR A 96 -5.20 -7.38 13.60
C THR A 96 -4.95 -5.88 13.45
N GLY A 97 -5.69 -5.06 14.20
CA GLY A 97 -5.44 -3.62 14.23
C GLY A 97 -4.07 -3.23 14.78
N GLU A 98 -3.50 -4.07 15.65
CA GLU A 98 -2.17 -3.90 16.24
C GLU A 98 -1.08 -4.27 15.22
N ASP A 99 -1.25 -5.37 14.47
CA ASP A 99 -0.35 -5.76 13.39
C ASP A 99 -0.27 -4.68 12.30
N ILE A 100 -1.42 -4.14 11.89
CA ILE A 100 -1.49 -3.07 10.90
C ILE A 100 -0.71 -1.84 11.36
N LYS A 101 -0.86 -1.43 12.62
CA LYS A 101 -0.11 -0.29 13.17
C LYS A 101 1.39 -0.56 13.23
N ALA A 102 1.79 -1.75 13.71
CA ALA A 102 3.19 -2.14 13.83
C ALA A 102 3.86 -2.21 12.45
N LEU A 103 3.24 -2.87 11.46
CA LEU A 103 3.72 -2.94 10.09
C LEU A 103 3.82 -1.56 9.43
N SER A 104 2.81 -0.70 9.66
CA SER A 104 2.80 0.66 9.13
C SER A 104 3.94 1.51 9.68
N ALA A 105 4.21 1.43 10.98
CA ALA A 105 5.34 2.09 11.60
C ALA A 105 6.67 1.57 11.04
N HIS A 106 6.85 0.24 11.02
CA HIS A 106 8.06 -0.40 10.53
C HIS A 106 8.42 0.03 9.10
N PHE A 107 7.52 -0.16 8.13
CA PHE A 107 7.84 0.14 6.73
C PHE A 107 7.96 1.65 6.46
N SER A 108 7.31 2.51 7.25
CA SER A 108 7.45 3.96 7.09
C SER A 108 8.82 4.50 7.49
N GLU A 109 9.52 3.83 8.40
CA GLU A 109 10.85 4.20 8.87
C GLU A 109 11.97 3.73 7.94
N LEU A 110 11.68 2.78 7.04
CA LEU A 110 12.66 2.27 6.10
C LEU A 110 12.91 3.27 4.94
N PRO A 111 14.14 3.32 4.39
CA PRO A 111 14.44 4.22 3.29
C PRO A 111 13.71 3.79 2.01
N PHE A 112 13.02 4.72 1.37
CA PHE A 112 12.46 4.49 0.03
C PHE A 112 13.58 4.35 -0.99
N GLN A 113 13.45 3.37 -1.88
CA GLN A 113 14.32 3.22 -3.05
C GLN A 113 13.47 3.36 -4.31
N ALA A 114 13.86 4.32 -5.16
CA ALA A 114 13.19 4.55 -6.43
C ALA A 114 13.41 3.38 -7.40
N ALA A 115 12.34 3.00 -8.08
CA ALA A 115 12.37 1.98 -9.12
C ALA A 115 13.23 2.44 -10.31
N LYS A 116 14.18 1.61 -10.74
CA LYS A 116 14.91 1.84 -11.99
C LYS A 116 14.08 1.28 -13.14
N GLN A 117 13.58 2.16 -13.98
CA GLN A 117 12.65 1.83 -15.06
C GLN A 117 12.79 2.84 -16.22
N ASP A 118 12.36 2.43 -17.41
CA ASP A 118 12.34 3.31 -18.58
C ASP A 118 11.18 4.31 -18.50
N PHE A 119 11.42 5.49 -19.06
CA PHE A 119 10.43 6.56 -19.20
C PHE A 119 10.71 7.39 -20.47
N ASP A 120 9.67 8.04 -20.97
CA ASP A 120 9.77 9.03 -22.04
C ASP A 120 10.04 10.41 -21.42
N ALA A 121 11.12 11.07 -21.87
CA ALA A 121 11.57 12.33 -21.30
C ALA A 121 10.65 13.51 -21.65
N ASP A 122 10.06 13.50 -22.86
CA ASP A 122 9.16 14.54 -23.30
C ASP A 122 7.83 14.45 -22.53
N LEU A 123 7.27 13.25 -22.43
CA LEU A 123 6.09 12.99 -21.59
C LEU A 123 6.36 13.28 -20.11
N ALA A 124 7.56 12.99 -19.62
CA ALA A 124 7.91 13.30 -18.23
C ALA A 124 7.94 14.82 -17.97
N ALA A 125 8.39 15.62 -18.93
CA ALA A 125 8.35 17.07 -18.81
C ALA A 125 6.91 17.62 -18.80
N GLU A 126 6.03 17.09 -19.64
CA GLU A 126 4.59 17.41 -19.61
C GLU A 126 3.95 16.98 -18.29
N GLY A 127 4.25 15.77 -17.84
CA GLY A 127 3.75 15.22 -16.56
C GLY A 127 4.17 16.04 -15.35
N ALA A 128 5.36 16.66 -15.37
CA ALA A 128 5.82 17.55 -14.30
C ALA A 128 4.89 18.79 -14.17
N VAL A 129 4.46 19.36 -15.29
CA VAL A 129 3.52 20.48 -15.30
C VAL A 129 2.16 20.06 -14.76
N LEU A 130 1.65 18.90 -15.20
CA LEU A 130 0.39 18.34 -14.72
C LEU A 130 0.43 18.06 -13.22
N HIS A 131 1.54 17.48 -12.73
CA HIS A 131 1.71 17.25 -11.32
C HIS A 131 1.61 18.56 -10.51
N GLN A 132 2.34 19.59 -10.93
CA GLN A 132 2.34 20.89 -10.25
C GLN A 132 0.93 21.51 -10.20
N GLN A 133 0.15 21.33 -11.23
CA GLN A 133 -1.19 21.94 -11.34
C GLN A 133 -2.27 21.18 -10.57
N HIS A 134 -2.19 19.84 -10.52
CA HIS A 134 -3.30 18.99 -10.07
C HIS A 134 -2.97 18.10 -8.89
N CYS A 135 -1.69 17.79 -8.62
CA CYS A 135 -1.31 16.74 -7.68
C CYS A 135 -0.47 17.26 -6.49
N GLU A 136 0.31 18.33 -6.70
CA GLU A 136 1.28 18.86 -5.73
C GLU A 136 0.68 19.19 -4.36
N SER A 137 -0.58 19.62 -4.29
CA SER A 137 -1.24 19.99 -3.03
C SER A 137 -1.34 18.82 -2.02
N CYS A 138 -1.34 17.58 -2.50
CA CYS A 138 -1.42 16.38 -1.68
C CYS A 138 -0.18 15.49 -1.83
N HIS A 139 0.43 15.44 -3.01
CA HIS A 139 1.65 14.70 -3.31
C HIS A 139 2.83 15.66 -3.41
N GLU A 140 3.20 16.25 -2.29
CA GLU A 140 4.15 17.36 -2.16
C GLU A 140 5.56 17.02 -2.69
N GLN A 141 6.34 18.08 -2.97
CA GLN A 141 7.73 17.98 -3.43
C GLN A 141 7.87 17.15 -4.72
N GLY A 142 7.00 17.38 -5.68
CA GLY A 142 7.01 16.63 -6.94
C GLY A 142 6.61 15.17 -6.76
N GLY A 143 5.86 14.85 -5.73
CA GLY A 143 5.44 13.48 -5.40
C GLY A 143 6.46 12.66 -4.63
N THR A 144 7.58 13.26 -4.18
CA THR A 144 8.62 12.57 -3.40
C THR A 144 8.33 12.59 -1.90
N ALA A 145 7.53 13.52 -1.40
CA ALA A 145 7.17 13.57 0.00
C ALA A 145 6.07 12.54 0.33
N ALA A 146 6.16 11.98 1.53
CA ALA A 146 5.17 11.07 2.09
C ALA A 146 4.46 11.72 3.29
N ASN A 147 4.02 12.98 3.17
CA ASN A 147 3.44 13.74 4.27
C ASN A 147 1.90 13.66 4.27
N ARG A 148 1.25 14.29 3.30
CA ARG A 148 -0.22 14.32 3.17
C ARG A 148 -0.76 13.15 2.37
N GLY A 149 -0.09 12.80 1.27
CA GLY A 149 -0.38 11.66 0.42
C GLY A 149 0.74 10.64 0.44
N PRO A 150 0.57 9.51 -0.27
CA PRO A 150 1.69 8.59 -0.47
C PRO A 150 2.75 9.21 -1.38
N ARG A 151 3.99 8.79 -1.20
CA ARG A 151 5.04 9.00 -2.18
C ARG A 151 4.68 8.25 -3.46
N VAL A 152 4.60 8.98 -4.59
CA VAL A 152 4.30 8.42 -5.92
C VAL A 152 5.50 8.50 -6.86
N ALA A 153 6.35 9.51 -6.69
CA ALA A 153 7.57 9.68 -7.45
C ALA A 153 8.58 8.57 -7.15
N GLY A 154 9.15 7.99 -8.21
CA GLY A 154 10.05 6.85 -8.12
C GLY A 154 9.38 5.50 -7.87
N GLN A 155 8.05 5.44 -7.81
CA GLN A 155 7.30 4.19 -7.73
C GLN A 155 7.19 3.54 -9.12
N TRP A 156 6.98 2.23 -9.17
CA TRP A 156 6.78 1.49 -10.41
C TRP A 156 5.60 2.03 -11.22
N ARG A 157 5.86 2.47 -12.46
CA ARG A 157 4.85 2.98 -13.40
C ARG A 157 3.71 2.00 -13.63
N PRO A 158 3.93 0.70 -13.96
CA PRO A 158 2.85 -0.25 -14.18
C PRO A 158 1.95 -0.46 -12.95
N TYR A 159 2.51 -0.36 -11.75
CA TYR A 159 1.71 -0.38 -10.53
C TYR A 159 0.83 0.86 -10.40
N LEU A 160 1.39 2.07 -10.62
CA LEU A 160 0.66 3.33 -10.52
C LEU A 160 -0.47 3.41 -11.56
N GLU A 161 -0.19 3.06 -12.81
CA GLU A 161 -1.19 2.99 -13.90
C GLU A 161 -2.37 2.10 -13.51
N LYS A 162 -2.05 0.91 -12.99
CA LYS A 162 -3.05 -0.03 -12.53
C LYS A 162 -3.86 0.50 -11.35
N ALA A 163 -3.21 1.14 -10.38
CA ALA A 163 -3.90 1.72 -9.22
C ALA A 163 -4.86 2.84 -9.64
N LEU A 164 -4.47 3.70 -10.57
CA LEU A 164 -5.30 4.81 -11.05
C LEU A 164 -6.46 4.33 -11.92
N LYS A 165 -6.28 3.27 -12.71
CA LYS A 165 -7.33 2.70 -13.57
C LYS A 165 -8.63 2.39 -12.83
N PHE A 166 -8.54 2.00 -11.56
CA PHE A 166 -9.68 1.60 -10.74
C PHE A 166 -10.32 2.76 -9.96
N VAL A 167 -9.74 3.97 -10.01
CA VAL A 167 -10.29 5.14 -9.32
C VAL A 167 -11.62 5.58 -9.96
N PRO A 168 -11.72 5.80 -11.28
CA PRO A 168 -12.99 6.23 -11.89
C PRO A 168 -14.09 5.16 -11.87
N THR A 169 -13.74 3.89 -11.63
CA THR A 169 -14.72 2.80 -11.52
C THR A 169 -15.31 2.66 -10.11
N GLY A 170 -14.76 3.38 -9.13
CA GLY A 170 -15.12 3.25 -7.72
C GLY A 170 -14.58 1.98 -7.05
N GLU A 171 -13.80 1.16 -7.76
CA GLU A 171 -13.18 -0.04 -7.19
C GLU A 171 -11.93 0.30 -6.35
N HIS A 172 -11.37 1.50 -6.51
CA HIS A 172 -10.31 2.04 -5.68
C HIS A 172 -10.80 3.28 -4.97
N LEU A 173 -11.21 3.14 -3.72
CA LEU A 173 -11.69 4.26 -2.91
C LEU A 173 -10.54 5.19 -2.55
N VAL A 174 -10.66 6.43 -3.00
CA VAL A 174 -9.71 7.52 -2.74
C VAL A 174 -10.47 8.75 -2.23
N PRO A 175 -9.80 9.78 -1.69
CA PRO A 175 -10.47 11.04 -1.35
C PRO A 175 -11.16 11.66 -2.57
N PRO A 176 -12.33 12.28 -2.42
CA PRO A 176 -13.10 12.87 -3.55
C PRO A 176 -12.30 13.82 -4.44
N ALA A 177 -11.38 14.59 -3.86
CA ALA A 177 -10.52 15.50 -4.63
C ALA A 177 -9.53 14.74 -5.55
N MET A 178 -9.04 13.56 -5.12
CA MET A 178 -8.20 12.71 -5.96
C MET A 178 -9.03 12.03 -7.06
N GLU A 179 -10.23 11.56 -6.73
CA GLU A 179 -11.14 10.95 -7.69
C GLU A 179 -11.48 11.91 -8.83
N SER A 180 -11.89 13.15 -8.49
CA SER A 180 -12.16 14.20 -9.48
C SER A 180 -10.91 14.50 -10.32
N GLY A 181 -9.75 14.72 -9.67
CA GLY A 181 -8.51 15.04 -10.37
C GLY A 181 -8.07 13.95 -11.35
N VAL A 182 -8.19 12.67 -10.99
CA VAL A 182 -7.87 11.55 -11.88
C VAL A 182 -8.88 11.44 -13.05
N THR A 183 -10.16 11.65 -12.77
CA THR A 183 -11.23 11.58 -13.79
C THR A 183 -11.11 12.70 -14.81
N ASP A 184 -10.79 13.91 -14.36
CA ASP A 184 -10.72 15.11 -15.20
C ASP A 184 -9.46 15.17 -16.08
N LEU A 185 -8.36 14.48 -15.67
CA LEU A 185 -7.10 14.49 -16.42
C LEU A 185 -7.18 13.84 -17.80
N GLY A 186 -7.95 12.76 -17.93
CA GLY A 186 -7.97 11.95 -19.16
C GLY A 186 -6.75 11.05 -19.34
N GLN A 187 -6.83 10.10 -20.28
CA GLN A 187 -5.86 9.02 -20.42
C GLN A 187 -4.45 9.51 -20.83
N ASP A 188 -4.36 10.44 -21.78
CA ASP A 188 -3.08 10.94 -22.29
C ASP A 188 -2.30 11.70 -21.21
N ASN A 189 -2.99 12.50 -20.41
CA ASN A 189 -2.41 13.23 -19.29
C ASN A 189 -1.97 12.28 -18.15
N ILE A 190 -2.68 11.17 -17.95
CA ILE A 190 -2.27 10.13 -17.01
C ILE A 190 -0.96 9.48 -17.48
N GLU A 191 -0.81 9.21 -18.78
CA GLU A 191 0.44 8.65 -19.32
C GLU A 191 1.63 9.58 -19.10
N ALA A 192 1.47 10.88 -19.37
CA ALA A 192 2.49 11.89 -19.12
C ALA A 192 2.87 11.93 -17.62
N LEU A 193 1.88 11.95 -16.75
CA LEU A 193 2.09 11.94 -15.30
C LEU A 193 2.85 10.69 -14.82
N MET A 194 2.54 9.52 -15.37
CA MET A 194 3.23 8.27 -15.04
C MET A 194 4.68 8.26 -15.51
N ASN A 195 4.99 8.86 -16.66
CA ASN A 195 6.36 9.05 -17.12
C ASN A 195 7.12 10.02 -16.21
N TYR A 196 6.48 11.09 -15.74
CA TYR A 196 7.08 11.98 -14.75
C TYR A 196 7.45 11.26 -13.46
N TYR A 197 6.54 10.48 -12.87
CA TYR A 197 6.87 9.74 -11.65
C TYR A 197 7.94 8.67 -11.89
N ALA A 198 7.95 8.02 -13.04
CA ALA A 198 8.97 7.06 -13.42
C ALA A 198 10.35 7.71 -13.59
N SER A 199 10.44 8.98 -13.99
CA SER A 199 11.70 9.71 -14.17
C SER A 199 12.40 10.05 -12.84
N GLN A 200 11.70 10.02 -11.72
CA GLN A 200 12.20 10.40 -10.40
C GLN A 200 12.97 9.24 -9.75
N GLN A 201 14.17 8.95 -10.25
CA GLN A 201 14.97 7.75 -9.88
C GLN A 201 16.16 8.04 -8.95
N ASN A 202 16.18 9.18 -8.28
CA ASN A 202 17.23 9.59 -7.35
C ASN A 202 16.84 9.38 -5.90
#